data_d099ad199eeec61e13c2e616748589a6
#
_entry.id   d099ad199eeec61e13c2e616748589a6
#
_cell.length_a   1.000
_cell.length_b   1.000
_cell.length_c   1.000
_cell.angle_alpha   90.00
_cell.angle_beta   90.00
_cell.angle_gamma   90.00
#
_symmetry.space_group_name_H-M   'P 1'
#
loop_
_entity.id
_entity.type
_entity.pdbx_description
1 polymer ?
#
loop_
_entity_poly.entity_id
_entity_poly.type
_entity_poly.pdbx_seq_one_letter_code
_entity_poly.pdbx_strand_id
1 'polypeptide(L)'
;TDTTGKVRLTEGEYFDFTVSSTIQGSSNINWEIALAPIELENMFDPGFIKMYLTELDDDGNETPVVEPTIFMDLDMEANKYTGKPAMVEGTENTTQIPIFTLYSTSADKSFNKKYRLRMWVDEEYNPQDDGGNLQFGVKVNVYGKTFIPRTGSVADVLLAGVGDNGTIDTTDSEQTFITGENPDNYIWYSGKLWRAVSIDPSDNSVKIITQQIAGLKASTATGPDFKGSDMEQWLNDTSVDGFLGNLREPDKFIKKDSVWNATFARETTKPEKTTLVTDAVGTLNLYEYTMSYKNTTYENGYLREDTYWWLLTPCGEDNHQIAHVESSGYTEIDGPTYSYGIRPAVNLKPTVKVVNGEGTIYNPYRLEGDNDNPTNVLLSTRYSGEYISFGTEEHDLYRIVSHENGTGTKIVSNYYIDGVAFDANKSNLFSKDTTLGSFLNGEFLTSGEYLTAEQVNMIEDNTTWYLGAVTETNYKLAKYQDTTGSSLTTATTTAKVGLLRFGELMSAPLYRNSTLTPRDDRNKMVNAGTGNEVFLAEKNVKHFPAMNLKSNVIITGGKGTAQEPFTIKLGS
;
A
#
# COMPACT_ATOMS: atom_id res chain seq x y z
N THR A 1 -5.75 -19.58 -24.88
CA THR A 1 -5.96 -20.43 -23.68
C THR A 1 -5.60 -21.88 -24.01
N ASP A 2 -4.93 -22.57 -23.11
CA ASP A 2 -4.69 -24.00 -23.23
C ASP A 2 -5.98 -24.81 -22.97
N THR A 3 -5.91 -26.15 -23.08
CA THR A 3 -7.06 -27.03 -22.84
C THR A 3 -7.60 -27.02 -21.41
N THR A 4 -6.93 -26.33 -20.48
CA THR A 4 -7.33 -26.13 -19.07
C THR A 4 -7.89 -24.74 -18.81
N GLY A 5 -8.00 -23.88 -19.84
CA GLY A 5 -8.41 -22.48 -19.70
C GLY A 5 -7.29 -21.51 -19.28
N LYS A 6 -6.08 -22.00 -19.04
CA LYS A 6 -4.93 -21.14 -18.69
C LYS A 6 -4.35 -20.49 -19.93
N VAL A 7 -4.07 -19.21 -19.85
CA VAL A 7 -3.34 -18.48 -20.90
C VAL A 7 -1.89 -18.98 -20.91
N ARG A 8 -1.39 -19.36 -22.07
CA ARG A 8 0.02 -19.69 -22.22
C ARG A 8 0.81 -18.39 -22.36
N LEU A 9 1.41 -17.93 -21.27
CA LEU A 9 2.14 -16.67 -21.21
C LEU A 9 3.36 -16.61 -22.13
N THR A 10 3.88 -17.75 -22.53
CA THR A 10 5.04 -17.87 -23.42
C THR A 10 4.67 -18.15 -24.88
N GLU A 11 3.39 -18.32 -25.18
CA GLU A 11 2.89 -18.63 -26.53
C GLU A 11 1.92 -17.54 -26.99
N GLY A 12 1.85 -17.29 -28.28
CA GLY A 12 0.95 -16.31 -28.90
C GLY A 12 1.70 -15.14 -29.51
N GLU A 13 0.94 -14.20 -30.05
CA GLU A 13 1.47 -12.99 -30.69
C GLU A 13 2.08 -12.06 -29.65
N TYR A 14 3.17 -11.42 -30.03
CA TYR A 14 3.89 -10.50 -29.16
C TYR A 14 4.50 -9.34 -29.95
N PHE A 15 4.84 -8.29 -29.22
CA PHE A 15 5.54 -7.12 -29.74
C PHE A 15 6.85 -6.95 -28.99
N ASP A 16 7.98 -7.09 -29.69
CA ASP A 16 9.31 -6.91 -29.13
C ASP A 16 9.81 -5.48 -29.40
N PHE A 17 10.39 -4.87 -28.39
CA PHE A 17 11.02 -3.55 -28.50
C PHE A 17 12.22 -3.43 -27.57
N THR A 18 13.06 -2.44 -27.86
CA THR A 18 14.28 -2.19 -27.08
C THR A 18 14.21 -0.80 -26.46
N VAL A 19 14.54 -0.72 -25.18
CA VAL A 19 14.74 0.53 -24.46
C VAL A 19 16.23 0.66 -24.13
N SER A 20 16.84 1.75 -24.59
CA SER A 20 18.24 2.01 -24.28
C SER A 20 18.45 3.44 -23.82
N SER A 21 19.38 3.62 -22.90
CA SER A 21 19.81 4.93 -22.43
C SER A 21 21.31 4.96 -22.21
N THR A 22 21.90 6.11 -22.53
CA THR A 22 23.29 6.42 -22.20
C THR A 22 23.31 7.48 -21.10
N ILE A 23 23.82 7.09 -19.94
CA ILE A 23 23.92 7.97 -18.76
C ILE A 23 25.35 8.46 -18.64
N GLN A 24 25.52 9.77 -18.47
CA GLN A 24 26.81 10.42 -18.30
C GLN A 24 26.92 11.12 -16.95
N GLY A 25 28.06 10.98 -16.30
CA GLY A 25 28.32 11.60 -15.01
C GLY A 25 27.53 10.95 -13.87
N SER A 26 27.05 11.77 -12.95
CA SER A 26 26.26 11.36 -11.77
C SER A 26 24.76 11.45 -11.97
N SER A 27 24.32 11.63 -13.21
CA SER A 27 22.89 11.68 -13.52
C SER A 27 22.25 10.30 -13.45
N ASN A 28 21.02 10.26 -13.01
CA ASN A 28 20.14 9.10 -13.11
C ASN A 28 19.06 9.37 -14.16
N ILE A 29 18.38 8.35 -14.61
CA ILE A 29 17.21 8.48 -15.47
C ILE A 29 16.04 7.74 -14.85
N ASN A 30 14.93 8.43 -14.67
CA ASN A 30 13.63 7.80 -14.51
C ASN A 30 13.05 7.58 -15.90
N TRP A 31 12.54 6.41 -16.14
CA TRP A 31 11.92 6.11 -17.42
C TRP A 31 10.73 5.17 -17.22
N GLU A 32 9.81 5.26 -18.15
CA GLU A 32 8.61 4.45 -18.12
C GLU A 32 8.22 3.97 -19.51
N ILE A 33 7.56 2.83 -19.53
CA ILE A 33 6.84 2.29 -20.67
C ILE A 33 5.37 2.66 -20.45
N ALA A 34 4.83 3.45 -21.36
CA ALA A 34 3.48 3.94 -21.28
C ALA A 34 2.68 3.57 -22.54
N LEU A 35 1.39 3.39 -22.37
CA LEU A 35 0.47 2.94 -23.41
C LEU A 35 -0.55 4.03 -23.69
N ALA A 36 -0.78 4.33 -24.95
CA ALA A 36 -1.86 5.20 -25.41
C ALA A 36 -2.81 4.37 -26.30
N PRO A 37 -4.10 4.26 -25.95
CA PRO A 37 -5.08 3.59 -26.79
C PRO A 37 -5.15 4.26 -28.17
N ILE A 38 -5.34 3.44 -29.20
CA ILE A 38 -5.59 3.91 -30.57
C ILE A 38 -7.10 3.89 -30.80
N GLU A 39 -7.68 5.02 -31.22
CA GLU A 39 -9.09 5.06 -31.62
C GLU A 39 -9.32 4.22 -32.88
N LEU A 40 -10.25 3.27 -32.78
CA LEU A 40 -10.65 2.34 -33.85
C LEU A 40 -12.16 2.40 -34.03
N GLU A 41 -12.65 2.12 -35.25
CA GLU A 41 -14.09 2.20 -35.56
C GLU A 41 -14.95 1.25 -34.71
N ASN A 42 -14.41 0.07 -34.36
CA ASN A 42 -15.08 -0.94 -33.55
C ASN A 42 -14.17 -1.33 -32.39
N MET A 43 -14.14 -0.52 -31.34
CA MET A 43 -13.27 -0.76 -30.20
C MET A 43 -13.78 -1.91 -29.33
N PHE A 44 -12.87 -2.80 -29.01
CA PHE A 44 -13.05 -3.80 -27.96
C PHE A 44 -12.99 -3.12 -26.57
N ASP A 45 -13.79 -3.60 -25.63
CA ASP A 45 -13.77 -3.08 -24.25
C ASP A 45 -12.40 -3.29 -23.60
N PRO A 46 -11.65 -2.24 -23.28
CA PRO A 46 -10.33 -2.36 -22.66
C PRO A 46 -10.35 -2.99 -21.26
N GLY A 47 -11.52 -3.04 -20.59
CA GLY A 47 -11.70 -3.74 -19.32
C GLY A 47 -11.52 -5.26 -19.40
N PHE A 48 -11.50 -5.83 -20.61
CA PHE A 48 -11.23 -7.24 -20.83
C PHE A 48 -9.92 -7.50 -21.60
N ILE A 49 -9.01 -6.54 -21.62
CA ILE A 49 -7.67 -6.73 -22.21
C ILE A 49 -6.66 -6.95 -21.08
N LYS A 50 -6.02 -8.11 -21.09
CA LYS A 50 -4.85 -8.40 -20.25
C LYS A 50 -3.57 -8.08 -20.98
N MET A 51 -2.59 -7.59 -20.24
CA MET A 51 -1.26 -7.23 -20.71
C MET A 51 -0.19 -7.91 -19.86
N TYR A 52 0.89 -8.33 -20.48
CA TYR A 52 2.02 -8.98 -19.84
C TYR A 52 3.31 -8.48 -20.47
N LEU A 53 4.23 -7.99 -19.63
CA LEU A 53 5.53 -7.47 -20.07
C LEU A 53 6.65 -8.30 -19.50
N THR A 54 7.53 -8.78 -20.35
CA THR A 54 8.75 -9.50 -19.96
C THR A 54 9.99 -8.77 -20.45
N GLU A 55 11.11 -8.88 -19.72
CA GLU A 55 12.44 -8.52 -20.17
C GLU A 55 13.12 -9.76 -20.79
N LEU A 56 13.79 -9.57 -21.92
CA LEU A 56 14.51 -10.61 -22.64
C LEU A 56 16.00 -10.52 -22.34
N ASP A 57 16.63 -11.61 -21.97
CA ASP A 57 18.07 -11.73 -21.96
C ASP A 57 18.66 -11.95 -23.37
N ASP A 58 19.99 -12.01 -23.47
CA ASP A 58 20.68 -12.18 -24.75
C ASP A 58 20.42 -13.56 -25.38
N ASP A 59 20.03 -14.56 -24.59
CA ASP A 59 19.67 -15.91 -25.04
C ASP A 59 18.17 -16.01 -25.41
N GLY A 60 17.41 -14.95 -25.16
CA GLY A 60 15.97 -14.85 -25.45
C GLY A 60 15.08 -15.45 -24.36
N ASN A 61 15.62 -15.74 -23.18
CA ASN A 61 14.80 -16.13 -22.04
C ASN A 61 14.04 -14.92 -21.51
N GLU A 62 12.81 -15.16 -21.06
CA GLU A 62 11.89 -14.15 -20.59
C GLU A 62 11.87 -14.10 -19.06
N THR A 63 11.99 -12.88 -18.51
CA THR A 63 11.78 -12.60 -17.10
C THR A 63 10.60 -11.65 -16.96
N PRO A 64 9.56 -11.99 -16.18
CA PRO A 64 8.42 -11.11 -15.94
C PRO A 64 8.86 -9.76 -15.37
N VAL A 65 8.27 -8.68 -15.90
CA VAL A 65 8.46 -7.29 -15.44
C VAL A 65 7.13 -6.71 -14.98
N VAL A 66 6.07 -7.00 -15.71
CA VAL A 66 4.70 -6.71 -15.34
C VAL A 66 3.89 -7.98 -15.55
N GLU A 67 3.39 -8.54 -14.45
CA GLU A 67 2.52 -9.70 -14.48
C GLU A 67 1.21 -9.41 -15.23
N PRO A 68 0.47 -10.46 -15.67
CA PRO A 68 -0.78 -10.27 -16.36
C PRO A 68 -1.72 -9.32 -15.62
N THR A 69 -1.96 -8.15 -16.22
CA THR A 69 -2.72 -7.05 -15.61
C THR A 69 -3.79 -6.59 -16.60
N ILE A 70 -5.00 -6.33 -16.13
CA ILE A 70 -6.06 -5.71 -16.94
C ILE A 70 -5.63 -4.30 -17.33
N PHE A 71 -5.82 -3.95 -18.61
CA PHE A 71 -5.42 -2.64 -19.14
C PHE A 71 -6.02 -1.48 -18.34
N MET A 72 -7.28 -1.58 -17.93
CA MET A 72 -7.96 -0.54 -17.15
C MET A 72 -7.52 -0.46 -15.69
N ASP A 73 -6.74 -1.44 -15.20
CA ASP A 73 -6.16 -1.40 -13.84
C ASP A 73 -4.81 -0.67 -13.81
N LEU A 74 -4.28 -0.26 -14.97
CA LEU A 74 -3.08 0.55 -15.05
C LEU A 74 -3.34 1.98 -14.59
N ASP A 75 -2.34 2.61 -13.99
CA ASP A 75 -2.40 4.03 -13.62
C ASP A 75 -2.58 4.90 -14.87
N MET A 76 -3.69 5.62 -14.92
CA MET A 76 -4.05 6.49 -16.04
C MET A 76 -3.92 7.95 -15.66
N GLU A 77 -3.21 8.70 -16.47
CA GLU A 77 -3.11 10.16 -16.36
C GLU A 77 -3.39 10.82 -17.72
N ALA A 78 -4.37 11.71 -17.74
CA ALA A 78 -4.70 12.44 -18.96
C ALA A 78 -3.63 13.50 -19.23
N ASN A 79 -3.10 13.50 -20.46
CA ASN A 79 -2.08 14.47 -20.90
C ASN A 79 -0.80 14.51 -20.05
N LYS A 80 -0.39 13.41 -19.46
CA LYS A 80 0.80 13.28 -18.60
C LYS A 80 2.07 13.92 -19.20
N TYR A 81 2.17 13.97 -20.52
CA TYR A 81 3.31 14.51 -21.26
C TYR A 81 2.91 15.72 -22.11
N THR A 82 2.36 16.76 -21.48
CA THR A 82 2.00 18.01 -22.13
C THR A 82 3.20 18.62 -22.89
N GLY A 83 3.01 18.92 -24.17
CA GLY A 83 4.03 19.50 -25.06
C GLY A 83 4.75 18.50 -25.97
N LYS A 84 4.57 17.19 -25.78
CA LYS A 84 4.94 16.17 -26.75
C LYS A 84 3.74 15.27 -26.97
N PRO A 85 2.89 15.56 -27.97
CA PRO A 85 1.77 14.69 -28.26
C PRO A 85 2.33 13.28 -28.48
N ALA A 86 1.77 12.28 -27.76
CA ALA A 86 1.82 10.92 -28.25
C ALA A 86 1.22 11.04 -29.66
N MET A 87 2.09 11.09 -30.69
CA MET A 87 1.69 11.44 -32.04
C MET A 87 0.75 10.36 -32.56
N VAL A 88 -0.51 10.51 -32.33
CA VAL A 88 -1.53 9.97 -33.22
C VAL A 88 -1.63 11.02 -34.33
N GLU A 89 -1.06 10.70 -35.49
CA GLU A 89 -1.16 11.53 -36.69
C GLU A 89 -2.65 11.78 -36.97
N GLY A 90 -3.11 13.02 -36.86
CA GLY A 90 -4.49 13.42 -37.15
C GLY A 90 -5.33 13.92 -35.97
N THR A 91 -4.87 13.87 -34.73
CA THR A 91 -5.57 14.46 -33.57
C THR A 91 -4.94 15.82 -33.22
N GLU A 92 -5.08 16.78 -34.08
CA GLU A 92 -4.91 18.17 -33.68
C GLU A 92 -6.16 18.60 -32.92
N ASN A 93 -5.96 18.90 -31.64
CA ASN A 93 -6.82 19.65 -30.74
C ASN A 93 -7.94 18.97 -29.97
N THR A 94 -7.85 19.17 -28.68
CA THR A 94 -8.89 19.25 -27.64
C THR A 94 -9.30 17.99 -26.91
N THR A 95 -8.94 16.81 -27.33
CA THR A 95 -9.26 15.59 -26.57
C THR A 95 -8.08 15.25 -25.66
N GLN A 96 -8.34 15.13 -24.37
CA GLN A 96 -7.36 14.63 -23.40
C GLN A 96 -7.00 13.19 -23.78
N ILE A 97 -5.75 12.93 -24.13
CA ILE A 97 -5.29 11.59 -24.48
C ILE A 97 -4.95 10.86 -23.17
N PRO A 98 -5.66 9.78 -22.81
CA PRO A 98 -5.32 9.00 -21.65
C PRO A 98 -4.00 8.26 -21.89
N ILE A 99 -3.08 8.37 -20.94
CA ILE A 99 -1.81 7.66 -20.95
C ILE A 99 -1.80 6.68 -19.77
N PHE A 100 -1.62 5.42 -20.06
CA PHE A 100 -1.57 4.35 -19.06
C PHE A 100 -0.12 3.95 -18.81
N THR A 101 0.34 4.04 -17.57
CA THR A 101 1.70 3.61 -17.22
C THR A 101 1.74 2.11 -17.04
N LEU A 102 2.42 1.41 -17.93
CA LEU A 102 2.62 -0.04 -17.87
C LEU A 102 3.76 -0.41 -16.90
N TYR A 103 4.88 0.28 -17.01
CA TYR A 103 6.06 0.01 -16.19
C TYR A 103 6.87 1.29 -15.98
N SER A 104 7.37 1.50 -14.78
CA SER A 104 8.27 2.62 -14.50
C SER A 104 9.40 2.18 -13.58
N THR A 105 10.59 2.73 -13.81
CA THR A 105 11.78 2.43 -13.02
C THR A 105 12.84 3.51 -13.19
N SER A 106 13.93 3.39 -12.44
CA SER A 106 15.08 4.28 -12.55
C SER A 106 16.36 3.50 -12.86
N ALA A 107 17.32 4.16 -13.47
CA ALA A 107 18.64 3.62 -13.71
C ALA A 107 19.74 4.65 -13.42
N ASP A 108 20.81 4.20 -12.80
CA ASP A 108 22.03 4.96 -12.49
C ASP A 108 23.20 4.65 -13.44
N LYS A 109 22.98 3.72 -14.37
CA LYS A 109 23.95 3.27 -15.36
C LYS A 109 23.29 3.15 -16.72
N SER A 110 24.10 3.35 -17.76
CA SER A 110 23.66 3.11 -19.14
C SER A 110 23.18 1.68 -19.32
N PHE A 111 22.10 1.50 -20.06
CA PHE A 111 21.48 0.20 -20.27
C PHE A 111 20.97 0.04 -21.70
N ASN A 112 20.78 -1.21 -22.08
CA ASN A 112 20.13 -1.62 -23.33
C ASN A 112 19.31 -2.87 -23.02
N LYS A 113 17.99 -2.70 -22.87
CA LYS A 113 17.07 -3.76 -22.42
C LYS A 113 16.06 -4.06 -23.49
N LYS A 114 15.83 -5.34 -23.74
CA LYS A 114 14.82 -5.82 -24.67
C LYS A 114 13.57 -6.25 -23.89
N TYR A 115 12.42 -5.86 -24.38
CA TYR A 115 11.15 -6.18 -23.77
C TYR A 115 10.22 -6.85 -24.77
N ARG A 116 9.35 -7.72 -24.25
CA ARG A 116 8.28 -8.39 -24.99
C ARG A 116 6.95 -8.08 -24.34
N LEU A 117 6.06 -7.46 -25.09
CA LEU A 117 4.69 -7.19 -24.68
C LEU A 117 3.74 -8.18 -25.33
N ARG A 118 2.91 -8.82 -24.53
CA ARG A 118 1.76 -9.63 -24.97
C ARG A 118 0.47 -8.99 -24.52
N MET A 119 -0.54 -9.13 -25.36
CA MET A 119 -1.91 -8.70 -25.05
C MET A 119 -2.89 -9.77 -25.47
N TRP A 120 -3.89 -10.01 -24.66
CA TRP A 120 -4.95 -10.96 -24.98
C TRP A 120 -6.27 -10.57 -24.31
N VAL A 121 -7.35 -11.17 -24.77
CA VAL A 121 -8.68 -10.99 -24.19
C VAL A 121 -8.78 -11.83 -22.92
N ASP A 122 -9.26 -11.21 -21.84
CA ASP A 122 -9.52 -11.87 -20.56
C ASP A 122 -10.47 -13.06 -20.76
N GLU A 123 -10.25 -14.14 -20.03
CA GLU A 123 -11.08 -15.34 -20.05
C GLU A 123 -12.49 -15.11 -19.49
N GLU A 124 -12.72 -14.04 -18.75
CA GLU A 124 -14.05 -13.67 -18.26
C GLU A 124 -14.92 -13.01 -19.34
N TYR A 125 -14.34 -12.67 -20.50
CA TYR A 125 -15.09 -12.08 -21.60
C TYR A 125 -16.02 -13.10 -22.26
N ASN A 126 -17.29 -12.75 -22.36
CA ASN A 126 -18.30 -13.56 -23.05
C ASN A 126 -18.62 -13.00 -24.44
N PRO A 127 -18.20 -13.63 -25.53
CA PRO A 127 -18.38 -13.11 -26.89
C PRO A 127 -19.82 -13.18 -27.44
N GLN A 128 -20.81 -13.60 -26.67
CA GLN A 128 -22.18 -13.79 -27.18
C GLN A 128 -22.97 -12.49 -27.40
N ASP A 129 -22.48 -11.37 -26.92
CA ASP A 129 -23.20 -10.09 -27.00
C ASP A 129 -22.66 -9.10 -28.06
N ASP A 130 -21.54 -9.41 -28.71
CA ASP A 130 -20.82 -8.42 -29.52
C ASP A 130 -20.68 -8.83 -30.98
N GLY A 131 -21.50 -8.75 -31.80
CA GLY A 131 -21.53 -8.88 -33.30
C GLY A 131 -20.24 -9.17 -34.09
N GLY A 132 -19.10 -9.42 -33.47
CA GLY A 132 -17.78 -9.74 -34.05
C GLY A 132 -17.03 -8.53 -34.67
N ASN A 133 -15.72 -8.72 -34.97
CA ASN A 133 -14.81 -7.72 -35.54
C ASN A 133 -14.45 -6.54 -34.59
N LEU A 134 -14.46 -6.74 -33.27
CA LEU A 134 -13.95 -5.76 -32.33
C LEU A 134 -12.42 -5.72 -32.36
N GLN A 135 -11.86 -4.53 -32.21
CA GLN A 135 -10.42 -4.29 -32.30
C GLN A 135 -9.94 -3.54 -31.06
N PHE A 136 -8.75 -3.87 -30.59
CA PHE A 136 -8.04 -3.13 -29.58
C PHE A 136 -6.61 -2.88 -30.03
N GLY A 137 -6.13 -1.67 -29.85
CA GLY A 137 -4.78 -1.29 -30.21
C GLY A 137 -4.22 -0.26 -29.25
N VAL A 138 -2.94 -0.38 -28.98
CA VAL A 138 -2.20 0.59 -28.17
C VAL A 138 -0.92 1.00 -28.87
N LYS A 139 -0.51 2.24 -28.64
CA LYS A 139 0.82 2.74 -28.98
C LYS A 139 1.70 2.60 -27.75
N VAL A 140 2.81 1.90 -27.87
CA VAL A 140 3.83 1.82 -26.83
C VAL A 140 4.75 3.03 -26.96
N ASN A 141 4.87 3.80 -25.89
CA ASN A 141 5.77 4.94 -25.80
C ASN A 141 6.77 4.70 -24.66
N VAL A 142 7.97 5.23 -24.80
CA VAL A 142 8.96 5.23 -23.73
C VAL A 142 9.31 6.69 -23.42
N TYR A 143 9.16 7.06 -22.16
CA TYR A 143 9.50 8.38 -21.68
C TYR A 143 10.65 8.28 -20.69
N GLY A 144 11.54 9.26 -20.73
CA GLY A 144 12.65 9.32 -19.80
C GLY A 144 12.90 10.75 -19.34
N LYS A 145 13.18 10.92 -18.05
CA LYS A 145 13.59 12.20 -17.45
C LYS A 145 14.89 11.99 -16.70
N THR A 146 15.93 12.69 -17.12
CA THR A 146 17.18 12.70 -16.37
C THR A 146 17.07 13.57 -15.12
N PHE A 147 17.67 13.14 -14.04
CA PHE A 147 17.75 13.90 -12.80
C PHE A 147 19.11 13.66 -12.12
N ILE A 148 19.49 14.62 -11.29
CA ILE A 148 20.61 14.44 -10.36
C ILE A 148 19.97 14.13 -9.00
N PRO A 149 20.22 12.94 -8.40
CA PRO A 149 19.64 12.60 -7.11
C PRO A 149 19.99 13.68 -6.09
N ARG A 150 18.97 14.20 -5.44
CA ARG A 150 19.18 15.11 -4.32
C ARG A 150 19.61 14.30 -3.11
N THR A 151 20.74 14.68 -2.53
CA THR A 151 21.28 14.07 -1.32
C THR A 151 21.51 15.15 -0.26
N GLY A 152 21.39 14.79 1.00
CA GLY A 152 21.54 15.74 2.10
C GLY A 152 20.51 15.46 3.21
N SER A 153 20.38 16.38 4.17
CA SER A 153 19.30 16.24 5.15
C SER A 153 17.94 16.22 4.46
N VAL A 154 16.95 15.55 5.05
CA VAL A 154 15.59 15.49 4.46
C VAL A 154 15.03 16.90 4.30
N ALA A 155 15.28 17.79 5.28
CA ALA A 155 14.85 19.18 5.22
C ALA A 155 15.48 19.94 4.04
N ASP A 156 16.80 19.83 3.84
CA ASP A 156 17.49 20.52 2.74
C ASP A 156 16.98 20.06 1.38
N VAL A 157 16.75 18.75 1.24
CA VAL A 157 16.25 18.16 -0.02
C VAL A 157 14.85 18.69 -0.34
N LEU A 158 13.95 18.76 0.64
CA LEU A 158 12.60 19.28 0.46
C LEU A 158 12.60 20.80 0.19
N LEU A 159 13.40 21.59 0.93
CA LEU A 159 13.52 23.02 0.75
C LEU A 159 14.11 23.42 -0.61
N ALA A 160 14.91 22.53 -1.22
CA ALA A 160 15.41 22.74 -2.57
C ALA A 160 14.32 22.64 -3.66
N GLY A 161 13.11 22.15 -3.31
CA GLY A 161 11.92 22.11 -4.16
C GLY A 161 11.18 20.78 -4.05
N VAL A 162 9.87 20.84 -4.27
CA VAL A 162 8.92 19.73 -4.15
C VAL A 162 8.15 19.47 -5.44
N GLY A 163 8.77 19.71 -6.59
CA GLY A 163 8.16 19.53 -7.91
C GLY A 163 7.18 20.63 -8.30
N ASP A 164 6.65 20.52 -9.52
CA ASP A 164 5.79 21.57 -10.13
C ASP A 164 4.37 21.60 -9.51
N ASN A 165 3.92 20.47 -8.94
CA ASN A 165 2.59 20.33 -8.32
C ASN A 165 2.63 20.53 -6.80
N GLY A 166 3.72 21.07 -6.27
CA GLY A 166 3.93 21.37 -4.87
C GLY A 166 4.51 22.75 -4.63
N THR A 167 4.32 23.25 -3.42
CA THR A 167 4.84 24.54 -2.97
C THR A 167 5.33 24.44 -1.54
N ILE A 168 6.38 25.19 -1.23
CA ILE A 168 6.86 25.39 0.15
C ILE A 168 6.22 26.65 0.71
N ASP A 169 5.45 26.52 1.77
CA ASP A 169 4.78 27.61 2.46
C ASP A 169 5.51 27.97 3.77
N THR A 170 6.05 29.16 3.82
CA THR A 170 6.80 29.71 4.98
C THR A 170 6.03 30.78 5.74
N THR A 171 4.71 30.86 5.53
CA THR A 171 3.89 31.90 6.21
C THR A 171 3.67 31.64 7.68
N ASP A 172 3.80 30.39 8.13
CA ASP A 172 3.83 30.04 9.54
C ASP A 172 5.27 30.09 10.07
N SER A 173 5.49 30.84 11.16
CA SER A 173 6.83 31.00 11.75
C SER A 173 7.33 29.75 12.51
N GLU A 174 6.46 28.80 12.80
CA GLU A 174 6.78 27.60 13.58
C GLU A 174 6.89 26.35 12.74
N GLN A 175 6.30 26.36 11.54
CA GLN A 175 6.36 25.25 10.61
C GLN A 175 6.43 25.74 9.15
N THR A 176 7.35 25.20 8.41
CA THR A 176 7.37 25.37 6.96
C THR A 176 6.59 24.22 6.33
N PHE A 177 5.43 24.52 5.75
CA PHE A 177 4.54 23.48 5.20
C PHE A 177 4.84 23.14 3.75
N ILE A 178 4.60 21.88 3.40
CA ILE A 178 4.50 21.42 2.02
C ILE A 178 3.03 21.41 1.64
N THR A 179 2.66 22.05 0.54
CA THR A 179 1.28 22.18 0.09
C THR A 179 1.16 21.91 -1.42
N GLY A 180 -0.02 21.55 -1.88
CA GLY A 180 -0.29 21.35 -3.32
C GLY A 180 -1.08 20.08 -3.60
N GLU A 181 -1.18 19.73 -4.89
CA GLU A 181 -1.94 18.57 -5.34
C GLU A 181 -1.13 17.28 -5.29
N ASN A 182 0.09 17.32 -5.77
CA ASN A 182 0.99 16.15 -5.76
C ASN A 182 2.46 16.59 -5.69
N PRO A 183 2.91 17.13 -4.54
CA PRO A 183 4.32 17.50 -4.37
C PRO A 183 5.23 16.27 -4.38
N ASP A 184 6.48 16.47 -4.84
CA ASP A 184 7.55 15.47 -4.78
C ASP A 184 8.08 15.36 -3.34
N ASN A 185 7.29 14.76 -2.45
CA ASN A 185 7.55 14.65 -1.01
C ASN A 185 7.36 13.25 -0.46
N TYR A 186 7.36 12.24 -1.33
CA TYR A 186 7.28 10.85 -0.92
C TYR A 186 8.62 10.37 -0.34
N ILE A 187 8.53 9.67 0.77
CA ILE A 187 9.66 9.08 1.49
C ILE A 187 9.37 7.60 1.73
N TRP A 188 10.34 6.73 1.47
CA TRP A 188 10.28 5.33 1.85
C TRP A 188 11.05 5.13 3.14
N TYR A 189 10.34 4.73 4.19
CA TYR A 189 10.94 4.43 5.49
C TYR A 189 10.23 3.25 6.17
N SER A 190 11.03 2.32 6.66
CA SER A 190 10.54 1.17 7.43
C SER A 190 9.45 0.36 6.73
N GLY A 191 9.63 0.05 5.45
CA GLY A 191 8.67 -0.73 4.65
C GLY A 191 7.36 -0.01 4.35
N LYS A 192 7.29 1.29 4.52
CA LYS A 192 6.08 2.11 4.35
C LYS A 192 6.38 3.32 3.49
N LEU A 193 5.39 3.73 2.71
CA LEU A 193 5.41 4.98 1.96
C LEU A 193 4.87 6.11 2.84
N TRP A 194 5.60 7.20 2.93
CA TRP A 194 5.27 8.38 3.71
C TRP A 194 5.21 9.62 2.83
N ARG A 195 4.52 10.65 3.33
CA ARG A 195 4.51 12.01 2.75
C ARG A 195 5.11 12.99 3.76
N ALA A 196 6.06 13.79 3.34
CA ALA A 196 6.52 14.90 4.16
C ALA A 196 5.42 15.99 4.23
N VAL A 197 5.18 16.51 5.41
CA VAL A 197 4.11 17.49 5.70
C VAL A 197 4.68 18.85 6.00
N SER A 198 5.64 18.90 6.92
CA SER A 198 6.24 20.17 7.35
C SER A 198 7.66 19.98 7.85
N ILE A 199 8.39 21.09 7.90
CA ILE A 199 9.73 21.20 8.46
C ILE A 199 9.64 22.16 9.64
N ASP A 200 10.18 21.76 10.79
CA ASP A 200 10.36 22.65 11.94
C ASP A 200 11.59 23.54 11.70
N PRO A 201 11.43 24.86 11.54
CA PRO A 201 12.56 25.73 11.24
C PRO A 201 13.53 25.91 12.43
N SER A 202 13.12 25.48 13.63
CA SER A 202 13.96 25.62 14.84
C SER A 202 15.09 24.59 14.91
N ASP A 203 14.86 23.39 14.34
CA ASP A 203 15.84 22.30 14.38
C ASP A 203 15.97 21.51 13.08
N ASN A 204 15.19 21.85 12.04
CA ASN A 204 15.13 21.15 10.76
C ASN A 204 14.63 19.69 10.85
N SER A 205 13.90 19.33 11.88
CA SER A 205 13.17 18.07 11.90
C SER A 205 12.00 18.09 10.90
N VAL A 206 11.70 16.95 10.31
CA VAL A 206 10.68 16.86 9.26
C VAL A 206 9.52 15.98 9.71
N LYS A 207 8.32 16.55 9.74
CA LYS A 207 7.10 15.78 9.99
C LYS A 207 6.71 15.02 8.75
N ILE A 208 6.55 13.71 8.90
CA ILE A 208 6.05 12.81 7.86
C ILE A 208 4.82 12.06 8.35
N ILE A 209 3.90 11.75 7.45
CA ILE A 209 2.69 10.96 7.69
C ILE A 209 2.65 9.78 6.71
N THR A 210 2.12 8.63 7.11
CA THR A 210 1.96 7.52 6.17
C THR A 210 1.07 7.91 4.99
N GLN A 211 1.44 7.49 3.77
CA GLN A 211 0.63 7.73 2.58
C GLN A 211 -0.75 7.12 2.74
N GLN A 212 -0.83 5.92 3.26
CA GLN A 212 -2.07 5.18 3.48
C GLN A 212 -2.37 5.00 4.96
N ILE A 213 -3.60 4.67 5.28
CA ILE A 213 -3.94 4.29 6.65
C ILE A 213 -3.13 3.05 7.07
N ALA A 214 -2.67 3.04 8.31
CA ALA A 214 -1.91 1.93 8.88
C ALA A 214 -2.76 0.98 9.71
N GLY A 215 -4.01 1.32 9.94
CA GLY A 215 -4.97 0.50 10.67
C GLY A 215 -6.31 1.24 10.79
N LEU A 216 -7.31 0.53 11.31
CA LEU A 216 -8.64 1.06 11.60
C LEU A 216 -8.92 0.91 13.09
N LYS A 217 -9.27 1.99 13.75
CA LYS A 217 -9.61 1.95 15.18
C LYS A 217 -10.64 3.01 15.54
N ALA A 218 -11.42 2.74 16.57
CA ALA A 218 -11.99 3.81 17.35
C ALA A 218 -10.85 4.63 17.96
N SER A 219 -11.01 5.93 18.05
CA SER A 219 -10.00 6.77 18.71
C SER A 219 -9.92 6.40 20.19
N THR A 220 -11.08 6.34 20.86
CA THR A 220 -11.19 5.93 22.26
C THR A 220 -12.63 5.55 22.61
N ALA A 221 -12.81 4.80 23.69
CA ALA A 221 -14.11 4.45 24.21
C ALA A 221 -14.75 5.57 25.06
N THR A 222 -13.98 6.53 25.56
CA THR A 222 -14.39 7.35 26.70
C THR A 222 -14.29 8.87 26.54
N GLY A 223 -13.76 9.37 25.43
CA GLY A 223 -13.64 10.84 25.24
C GLY A 223 -12.81 11.22 24.02
N PRO A 224 -12.70 12.51 23.73
CA PRO A 224 -12.03 13.01 22.53
C PRO A 224 -10.53 13.22 22.71
N ASP A 225 -9.99 13.03 23.92
CA ASP A 225 -8.60 13.32 24.22
C ASP A 225 -7.66 12.31 23.55
N PHE A 226 -6.64 12.81 22.86
CA PHE A 226 -5.62 11.95 22.27
C PHE A 226 -4.81 11.22 23.35
N LYS A 227 -4.39 11.93 24.39
CA LYS A 227 -3.62 11.33 25.49
C LYS A 227 -4.45 10.33 26.28
N GLY A 228 -3.97 9.11 26.36
CA GLY A 228 -4.65 7.98 27.00
C GLY A 228 -5.66 7.28 26.10
N SER A 229 -5.83 7.71 24.86
CA SER A 229 -6.71 7.04 23.88
C SER A 229 -6.16 5.67 23.46
N ASP A 230 -7.04 4.80 22.97
CA ASP A 230 -6.63 3.52 22.38
C ASP A 230 -5.74 3.75 21.13
N MET A 231 -5.97 4.85 20.41
CA MET A 231 -5.15 5.27 19.28
C MET A 231 -3.73 5.64 19.73
N GLU A 232 -3.59 6.50 20.72
CA GLU A 232 -2.28 6.93 21.25
C GLU A 232 -1.48 5.73 21.79
N GLN A 233 -2.14 4.85 22.56
CA GLN A 233 -1.50 3.65 23.09
C GLN A 233 -0.95 2.73 22.01
N TRP A 234 -1.73 2.47 20.96
CA TRP A 234 -1.27 1.65 19.84
C TRP A 234 -0.14 2.31 19.05
N LEU A 235 -0.25 3.61 18.77
CA LEU A 235 0.77 4.35 18.04
C LEU A 235 2.13 4.28 18.72
N ASN A 236 2.16 4.33 20.05
CA ASN A 236 3.38 4.42 20.85
C ASN A 236 3.80 3.11 21.55
N ASP A 237 3.08 2.03 21.31
CA ASP A 237 3.48 0.71 21.81
C ASP A 237 4.73 0.23 21.08
N THR A 238 5.75 -0.10 21.84
CA THR A 238 7.07 -0.58 21.37
C THR A 238 7.12 -2.09 21.16
N SER A 239 6.05 -2.81 21.49
CA SER A 239 5.94 -4.25 21.22
C SER A 239 5.69 -4.52 19.74
N VAL A 240 5.75 -5.80 19.33
CA VAL A 240 5.45 -6.22 17.96
C VAL A 240 3.99 -5.97 17.54
N ASP A 241 3.10 -5.75 18.50
CA ASP A 241 1.68 -5.47 18.26
C ASP A 241 1.40 -3.98 18.04
N GLY A 242 2.34 -3.11 18.43
CA GLY A 242 2.24 -1.67 18.32
C GLY A 242 2.79 -1.11 17.01
N PHE A 243 2.41 0.13 16.67
CA PHE A 243 2.95 0.77 15.48
C PHE A 243 4.43 1.12 15.64
N LEU A 244 4.81 1.75 16.76
CA LEU A 244 6.21 2.13 17.03
C LEU A 244 7.14 0.91 17.07
N GLY A 245 6.69 -0.22 17.64
CA GLY A 245 7.46 -1.45 17.69
C GLY A 245 7.70 -2.09 16.31
N ASN A 246 6.94 -1.70 15.29
CA ASN A 246 7.10 -2.13 13.91
C ASN A 246 7.85 -1.12 13.03
N LEU A 247 8.49 -0.11 13.61
CA LEU A 247 9.36 0.81 12.88
C LEU A 247 10.83 0.38 13.00
N ARG A 248 11.54 0.52 11.88
CA ARG A 248 12.98 0.24 11.82
C ARG A 248 13.76 1.28 12.61
N GLU A 249 14.58 0.84 13.56
CA GLU A 249 15.53 1.66 14.30
C GLU A 249 14.95 3.05 14.68
N PRO A 250 13.80 3.11 15.39
CA PRO A 250 13.15 4.39 15.66
C PRO A 250 14.06 5.37 16.42
N ASP A 251 14.99 4.87 17.24
CA ASP A 251 15.98 5.70 17.91
C ASP A 251 16.94 6.42 16.96
N LYS A 252 17.16 5.88 15.77
CA LYS A 252 18.01 6.47 14.74
C LYS A 252 17.26 7.52 13.91
N PHE A 253 16.03 7.21 13.51
CA PHE A 253 15.31 7.99 12.50
C PHE A 253 14.37 9.03 13.07
N ILE A 254 13.69 8.79 14.20
CA ILE A 254 12.62 9.67 14.67
C ILE A 254 12.91 10.34 16.00
N LYS A 255 12.31 11.52 16.20
CA LYS A 255 12.30 12.24 17.50
C LYS A 255 11.23 11.59 18.37
N LYS A 256 11.65 10.80 19.38
CA LYS A 256 10.73 10.09 20.28
C LYS A 256 10.06 11.00 21.32
N ASP A 257 10.57 12.19 21.50
CA ASP A 257 10.06 13.26 22.35
C ASP A 257 9.35 14.37 21.56
N SER A 258 8.71 13.98 20.47
CA SER A 258 7.95 14.91 19.63
C SER A 258 6.75 15.51 20.37
N VAL A 259 6.52 16.79 20.17
CA VAL A 259 5.39 17.49 20.78
C VAL A 259 4.25 17.59 19.77
N TRP A 260 3.09 17.05 20.13
CA TRP A 260 1.87 17.05 19.36
C TRP A 260 0.86 18.03 19.94
N ASN A 261 0.35 18.93 19.11
CA ASN A 261 -0.66 19.90 19.55
C ASN A 261 -2.08 19.33 19.42
N ALA A 262 -2.59 18.77 20.51
CA ALA A 262 -3.94 18.21 20.65
C ALA A 262 -4.94 19.25 21.22
N THR A 263 -4.66 20.52 21.04
CA THR A 263 -5.55 21.58 21.51
C THR A 263 -6.87 21.54 20.77
N PHE A 264 -7.96 21.71 21.52
CA PHE A 264 -9.30 21.84 20.98
C PHE A 264 -9.38 22.94 19.90
N ALA A 265 -10.01 22.65 18.78
CA ALA A 265 -10.29 23.61 17.73
C ALA A 265 -11.71 23.38 17.16
N ARG A 266 -12.38 24.45 16.78
CA ARG A 266 -13.71 24.42 16.14
C ARG A 266 -13.63 24.61 14.63
N GLU A 267 -12.57 25.23 14.18
CA GLU A 267 -12.34 25.62 12.79
C GLU A 267 -10.94 25.20 12.34
N THR A 268 -10.70 25.34 11.06
CA THR A 268 -9.41 25.02 10.41
C THR A 268 -8.32 26.09 10.69
N THR A 269 -8.46 26.85 11.77
CA THR A 269 -7.48 27.86 12.18
C THR A 269 -6.36 27.26 13.01
N LYS A 270 -5.22 27.93 13.05
CA LYS A 270 -4.08 27.51 13.89
C LYS A 270 -4.51 27.43 15.35
N PRO A 271 -4.45 26.23 15.99
CA PRO A 271 -4.85 26.09 17.38
C PRO A 271 -3.83 26.73 18.33
N GLU A 272 -4.30 27.24 19.46
CA GLU A 272 -3.43 27.58 20.57
C GLU A 272 -2.71 26.32 21.10
N LYS A 273 -1.67 26.49 21.90
CA LYS A 273 -0.88 25.38 22.45
C LYS A 273 -1.27 25.11 23.92
N THR A 274 -2.54 24.91 24.20
CA THR A 274 -3.04 24.69 25.57
C THR A 274 -3.04 23.21 25.96
N THR A 275 -3.09 22.30 24.97
CA THR A 275 -3.03 20.85 25.19
C THR A 275 -1.94 20.25 24.33
N LEU A 276 -0.77 20.01 24.92
CA LEU A 276 0.37 19.42 24.26
C LEU A 276 0.61 18.01 24.78
N VAL A 277 0.88 17.08 23.86
CA VAL A 277 1.20 15.69 24.18
C VAL A 277 2.59 15.37 23.66
N THR A 278 3.42 14.75 24.49
CA THR A 278 4.78 14.34 24.13
C THR A 278 4.81 12.85 23.89
N ASP A 279 4.99 12.45 22.63
CA ASP A 279 5.03 11.06 22.20
C ASP A 279 5.88 10.90 20.93
N ALA A 280 6.35 9.68 20.66
CA ALA A 280 7.13 9.40 19.46
C ALA A 280 6.29 9.46 18.18
N VAL A 281 5.04 9.01 18.26
CA VAL A 281 4.12 8.90 17.13
C VAL A 281 2.80 9.57 17.45
N GLY A 282 2.31 10.37 16.54
CA GLY A 282 0.98 10.99 16.60
C GLY A 282 0.25 10.86 15.26
N THR A 283 -0.63 11.80 15.00
CA THR A 283 -1.23 12.05 13.68
C THR A 283 -1.33 13.57 13.49
N LEU A 284 -1.84 14.04 12.34
CA LEU A 284 -1.96 15.49 12.10
C LEU A 284 -3.12 16.08 12.90
N ASN A 285 -2.95 17.33 13.32
CA ASN A 285 -4.09 18.12 13.75
C ASN A 285 -4.84 18.73 12.54
N LEU A 286 -6.01 19.28 12.78
CA LEU A 286 -6.87 19.86 11.74
C LEU A 286 -6.19 20.98 10.95
N TYR A 287 -5.43 21.83 11.62
CA TYR A 287 -4.68 22.92 10.98
C TYR A 287 -3.58 22.38 10.04
N GLU A 288 -2.79 21.43 10.50
CA GLU A 288 -1.73 20.82 9.68
C GLU A 288 -2.30 20.15 8.42
N TYR A 289 -3.45 19.50 8.53
CA TYR A 289 -4.13 18.94 7.39
C TYR A 289 -4.58 20.03 6.42
N THR A 290 -5.21 21.12 6.89
CA THR A 290 -5.66 22.21 6.02
C THR A 290 -4.52 22.93 5.32
N MET A 291 -3.36 23.04 5.97
CA MET A 291 -2.17 23.60 5.34
C MET A 291 -1.65 22.76 4.17
N SER A 292 -1.91 21.46 4.14
CA SER A 292 -1.47 20.58 3.05
C SER A 292 -2.11 20.90 1.70
N TYR A 293 -3.29 21.52 1.69
CA TYR A 293 -4.01 21.91 0.47
C TYR A 293 -4.25 23.42 0.36
N LYS A 294 -3.50 24.25 1.12
CA LYS A 294 -3.69 25.70 1.18
C LYS A 294 -3.74 26.39 -0.20
N ASN A 295 -2.99 25.91 -1.17
CA ASN A 295 -2.91 26.48 -2.51
C ASN A 295 -3.74 25.70 -3.56
N THR A 296 -4.61 24.81 -3.13
CA THR A 296 -5.54 24.04 -3.97
C THR A 296 -6.88 23.85 -3.25
N THR A 297 -7.59 22.77 -3.49
CA THR A 297 -8.83 22.44 -2.77
C THR A 297 -8.64 21.17 -1.93
N TYR A 298 -9.49 20.95 -0.94
CA TYR A 298 -9.42 19.73 -0.12
C TYR A 298 -9.60 18.47 -0.97
N GLU A 299 -10.37 18.53 -2.06
CA GLU A 299 -10.59 17.40 -2.98
C GLU A 299 -9.32 17.00 -3.74
N ASN A 300 -8.43 17.97 -3.98
CA ASN A 300 -7.21 17.79 -4.74
C ASN A 300 -5.95 17.79 -3.88
N GLY A 301 -6.08 18.00 -2.57
CA GLY A 301 -4.93 18.01 -1.66
C GLY A 301 -4.22 16.66 -1.58
N TYR A 302 -2.90 16.66 -1.58
CA TYR A 302 -2.07 15.44 -1.63
C TYR A 302 -2.25 14.49 -0.44
N LEU A 303 -2.87 14.91 0.64
CA LEU A 303 -3.17 14.05 1.79
C LEU A 303 -4.58 13.47 1.76
N ARG A 304 -5.35 13.75 0.72
CA ARG A 304 -6.64 13.09 0.51
C ARG A 304 -6.43 11.57 0.37
N GLU A 305 -7.34 10.79 0.95
CA GLU A 305 -7.41 9.33 0.88
C GLU A 305 -8.85 8.91 0.59
N ASP A 306 -9.02 7.76 -0.05
CA ASP A 306 -10.35 7.23 -0.40
C ASP A 306 -11.10 6.62 0.80
N THR A 307 -10.68 6.96 2.03
CA THR A 307 -11.30 6.47 3.26
C THR A 307 -11.29 7.54 4.35
N TYR A 308 -12.14 7.34 5.36
CA TYR A 308 -12.20 8.21 6.54
C TYR A 308 -11.01 7.92 7.46
N TRP A 309 -10.39 8.99 8.00
CA TRP A 309 -9.28 8.84 8.95
C TRP A 309 -9.25 9.94 10.00
N TRP A 310 -8.83 9.57 11.22
CA TRP A 310 -8.78 10.45 12.37
C TRP A 310 -7.69 11.50 12.28
N LEU A 311 -8.03 12.70 12.72
CA LEU A 311 -7.10 13.75 13.09
C LEU A 311 -6.88 13.77 14.61
N LEU A 312 -5.90 14.54 15.05
CA LEU A 312 -5.53 14.70 16.47
C LEU A 312 -6.48 15.65 17.23
N THR A 313 -7.22 16.48 16.52
CA THR A 313 -7.93 17.63 17.08
C THR A 313 -9.27 17.24 17.68
N PRO A 314 -9.50 17.41 19.00
CA PRO A 314 -10.83 17.39 19.56
C PRO A 314 -11.64 18.58 19.03
N CYS A 315 -12.89 18.36 18.71
CA CYS A 315 -13.82 19.35 18.15
C CYS A 315 -15.22 19.19 18.74
N GLY A 316 -16.11 20.12 18.41
CA GLY A 316 -17.51 20.08 18.81
C GLY A 316 -17.86 20.95 20.01
N GLU A 317 -19.14 21.27 20.15
CA GLU A 317 -19.61 22.20 21.18
C GLU A 317 -19.42 21.65 22.60
N ASP A 318 -19.64 20.34 22.75
CA ASP A 318 -19.55 19.64 24.05
C ASP A 318 -18.18 18.98 24.27
N ASN A 319 -17.21 19.22 23.40
CA ASN A 319 -15.87 18.62 23.44
C ASN A 319 -15.90 17.07 23.54
N HIS A 320 -16.84 16.43 22.83
CA HIS A 320 -17.01 14.96 22.78
C HIS A 320 -16.79 14.37 21.40
N GLN A 321 -16.32 15.18 20.45
CA GLN A 321 -16.11 14.79 19.06
C GLN A 321 -14.66 15.03 18.66
N ILE A 322 -14.21 14.29 17.65
CA ILE A 322 -12.86 14.39 17.10
C ILE A 322 -12.98 14.70 15.61
N ALA A 323 -12.12 15.59 15.12
CA ALA A 323 -12.03 15.87 13.71
C ALA A 323 -11.51 14.64 12.93
N HIS A 324 -12.08 14.42 11.77
CA HIS A 324 -11.63 13.41 10.82
C HIS A 324 -11.68 13.96 9.39
N VAL A 325 -10.98 13.28 8.50
CA VAL A 325 -11.01 13.55 7.06
C VAL A 325 -11.87 12.50 6.39
N GLU A 326 -12.79 12.93 5.55
CA GLU A 326 -13.60 12.04 4.71
C GLU A 326 -12.87 11.60 3.44
N SER A 327 -13.42 10.62 2.74
CA SER A 327 -12.91 10.15 1.44
C SER A 327 -12.89 11.24 0.36
N SER A 328 -13.74 12.26 0.50
CA SER A 328 -13.74 13.46 -0.35
C SER A 328 -12.54 14.39 -0.10
N GLY A 329 -11.86 14.25 1.03
CA GLY A 329 -10.89 15.20 1.57
C GLY A 329 -11.51 16.28 2.47
N TYR A 330 -12.85 16.35 2.57
CA TYR A 330 -13.52 17.27 3.47
C TYR A 330 -13.29 16.86 4.94
N THR A 331 -13.33 17.81 5.85
CA THR A 331 -13.17 17.56 7.29
C THR A 331 -14.50 17.66 8.01
N GLU A 332 -14.80 16.66 8.81
CA GLU A 332 -16.00 16.58 9.65
C GLU A 332 -15.61 16.18 11.08
N ILE A 333 -16.60 16.11 11.96
CA ILE A 333 -16.43 15.74 13.37
C ILE A 333 -17.35 14.59 13.72
N ASP A 334 -16.81 13.59 14.42
CA ASP A 334 -17.57 12.42 14.85
C ASP A 334 -17.23 11.97 16.28
N GLY A 335 -18.10 11.17 16.85
CA GLY A 335 -17.86 10.55 18.15
C GLY A 335 -16.64 9.62 18.12
N PRO A 336 -15.83 9.58 19.18
CA PRO A 336 -14.57 8.86 19.22
C PRO A 336 -14.68 7.33 19.11
N THR A 337 -15.88 6.80 19.18
CA THR A 337 -16.17 5.35 19.10
C THR A 337 -16.32 4.82 17.68
N TYR A 338 -16.36 5.68 16.67
CA TYR A 338 -16.35 5.24 15.27
C TYR A 338 -15.00 4.64 14.91
N SER A 339 -15.00 3.63 14.05
CA SER A 339 -13.76 2.99 13.57
C SER A 339 -13.36 3.60 12.23
N TYR A 340 -12.46 4.60 12.28
CA TYR A 340 -11.87 5.21 11.10
C TYR A 340 -10.40 4.84 10.96
N GLY A 341 -9.83 5.14 9.81
CA GLY A 341 -8.41 4.95 9.53
C GLY A 341 -7.53 5.75 10.48
N ILE A 342 -6.35 5.22 10.73
CA ILE A 342 -5.29 5.96 11.41
C ILE A 342 -4.14 6.11 10.42
N ARG A 343 -3.68 7.34 10.24
CA ARG A 343 -2.46 7.69 9.50
C ARG A 343 -1.40 8.16 10.49
N PRO A 344 -0.51 7.26 10.90
CA PRO A 344 0.57 7.63 11.81
C PRO A 344 1.47 8.72 11.24
N ALA A 345 1.85 9.67 12.09
CA ALA A 345 2.83 10.69 11.78
C ALA A 345 4.01 10.62 12.75
N VAL A 346 5.20 10.91 12.27
CA VAL A 346 6.44 11.00 13.06
C VAL A 346 7.25 12.24 12.63
N ASN A 347 8.13 12.71 13.51
CA ASN A 347 9.11 13.71 13.14
C ASN A 347 10.47 13.03 12.92
N LEU A 348 10.98 13.06 11.69
CA LEU A 348 12.34 12.62 11.39
C LEU A 348 13.34 13.55 12.07
N LYS A 349 14.41 12.98 12.61
CA LYS A 349 15.52 13.76 13.16
C LYS A 349 16.21 14.59 12.07
N PRO A 350 16.75 15.76 12.38
CA PRO A 350 17.47 16.60 11.41
C PRO A 350 18.73 15.94 10.85
N THR A 351 19.23 14.91 11.53
CA THR A 351 20.41 14.12 11.09
C THR A 351 20.08 13.06 10.03
N VAL A 352 18.81 12.78 9.77
CA VAL A 352 18.39 11.81 8.75
C VAL A 352 18.66 12.37 7.37
N LYS A 353 19.30 11.57 6.52
CA LYS A 353 19.71 11.99 5.18
C LYS A 353 19.00 11.20 4.10
N VAL A 354 18.70 11.88 3.01
CA VAL A 354 18.33 11.28 1.73
C VAL A 354 19.60 10.85 1.01
N VAL A 355 19.60 9.65 0.49
CA VAL A 355 20.72 9.09 -0.29
C VAL A 355 20.34 8.76 -1.73
N ASN A 356 19.04 8.68 -2.03
CA ASN A 356 18.54 8.40 -3.38
C ASN A 356 17.06 8.83 -3.49
N GLY A 357 16.51 8.81 -4.70
CA GLY A 357 15.12 9.10 -5.00
C GLY A 357 14.86 10.54 -5.44
N GLU A 358 13.64 10.80 -5.89
CA GLU A 358 13.17 12.11 -6.36
C GLU A 358 11.99 12.65 -5.54
N GLY A 359 11.47 11.85 -4.63
CA GLY A 359 10.28 12.20 -3.86
C GLY A 359 8.97 11.98 -4.59
N THR A 360 8.96 11.31 -5.74
CA THR A 360 7.75 10.87 -6.43
C THR A 360 7.23 9.55 -5.87
N ILE A 361 5.98 9.19 -6.16
CA ILE A 361 5.40 7.91 -5.71
C ILE A 361 6.17 6.70 -6.25
N TYR A 362 6.69 6.78 -7.47
CA TYR A 362 7.45 5.69 -8.12
C TYR A 362 8.92 5.67 -7.75
N ASN A 363 9.47 6.82 -7.31
CA ASN A 363 10.85 6.95 -6.88
C ASN A 363 10.94 7.80 -5.60
N PRO A 364 10.41 7.30 -4.47
CA PRO A 364 10.41 8.03 -3.21
C PRO A 364 11.83 8.27 -2.69
N TYR A 365 12.03 9.31 -1.91
CA TYR A 365 13.29 9.55 -1.23
C TYR A 365 13.65 8.36 -0.34
N ARG A 366 14.89 7.86 -0.50
CA ARG A 366 15.46 6.75 0.27
C ARG A 366 16.40 7.31 1.33
N LEU A 367 16.26 6.81 2.54
CA LEU A 367 17.00 7.30 3.69
C LEU A 367 18.28 6.50 3.92
N GLU A 368 19.33 7.17 4.41
CA GLU A 368 20.60 6.54 4.78
C GLU A 368 20.39 5.50 5.90
N GLY A 369 20.74 4.25 5.61
CA GLY A 369 20.55 3.12 6.52
C GLY A 369 19.17 2.47 6.47
N ASP A 370 18.24 2.98 5.65
CA ASP A 370 16.97 2.34 5.30
C ASP A 370 16.87 2.03 3.79
N ASN A 371 17.84 2.47 3.02
CA ASN A 371 17.96 2.24 1.58
C ASN A 371 18.80 0.98 1.28
N ASP A 372 18.51 -0.12 1.93
CA ASP A 372 19.21 -1.38 1.72
C ASP A 372 18.48 -2.27 0.70
N ASN A 373 19.28 -3.06 -0.05
CA ASN A 373 18.80 -4.20 -0.82
C ASN A 373 19.20 -5.47 -0.05
N PRO A 374 18.38 -5.95 0.87
CA PRO A 374 18.75 -7.06 1.73
C PRO A 374 18.87 -8.33 0.89
N THR A 375 20.01 -9.00 1.00
CA THR A 375 20.25 -10.32 0.41
C THR A 375 20.90 -11.23 1.43
N ASN A 376 20.53 -12.51 1.43
CA ASN A 376 21.04 -13.50 2.37
C ASN A 376 20.79 -13.16 3.85
N VAL A 377 19.75 -12.38 4.14
CA VAL A 377 19.28 -12.10 5.50
C VAL A 377 17.95 -12.77 5.74
N LEU A 378 17.62 -13.05 7.00
CA LEU A 378 16.34 -13.65 7.36
C LEU A 378 15.17 -12.71 7.03
N LEU A 379 14.08 -13.27 6.51
CA LEU A 379 12.85 -12.52 6.26
C LEU A 379 12.30 -11.90 7.54
N SER A 380 12.49 -12.53 8.70
CA SER A 380 12.08 -12.01 10.00
C SER A 380 12.76 -10.69 10.41
N THR A 381 13.79 -10.25 9.70
CA THR A 381 14.41 -8.93 9.91
C THR A 381 13.66 -7.79 9.23
N ARG A 382 12.60 -8.09 8.48
CA ARG A 382 11.83 -7.10 7.71
C ARG A 382 10.59 -6.64 8.47
N TYR A 383 9.86 -5.68 7.89
CA TYR A 383 8.85 -4.93 8.61
C TYR A 383 7.45 -5.18 8.05
N SER A 384 6.47 -5.08 8.93
CA SER A 384 5.06 -5.12 8.57
C SER A 384 4.73 -4.12 7.46
N GLY A 385 4.04 -4.60 6.42
CA GLY A 385 3.66 -3.82 5.23
C GLY A 385 4.58 -4.00 4.02
N GLU A 386 5.79 -4.54 4.17
CA GLU A 386 6.66 -4.85 3.04
C GLU A 386 6.09 -6.00 2.21
N TYR A 387 6.40 -5.97 0.92
CA TYR A 387 5.91 -6.93 -0.05
C TYR A 387 6.93 -8.03 -0.34
N ILE A 388 6.41 -9.22 -0.57
CA ILE A 388 7.17 -10.38 -1.01
C ILE A 388 6.54 -11.01 -2.25
N SER A 389 7.37 -11.49 -3.17
CA SER A 389 6.96 -12.37 -4.25
C SER A 389 6.81 -13.79 -3.69
N PHE A 390 5.59 -14.29 -3.65
CA PHE A 390 5.26 -15.59 -3.10
C PHE A 390 3.94 -16.08 -3.69
N GLY A 391 3.99 -17.13 -4.49
CA GLY A 391 2.83 -17.63 -5.24
C GLY A 391 3.19 -17.90 -6.69
N THR A 392 2.22 -18.31 -7.47
CA THR A 392 2.31 -18.45 -8.91
C THR A 392 2.01 -17.11 -9.60
N GLU A 393 2.26 -17.00 -10.89
CA GLU A 393 2.20 -15.74 -11.67
C GLU A 393 0.94 -14.87 -11.43
N GLU A 394 -0.23 -15.48 -11.30
CA GLU A 394 -1.48 -14.76 -11.02
C GLU A 394 -1.70 -14.45 -9.52
N HIS A 395 -0.88 -15.01 -8.64
CA HIS A 395 -1.08 -15.03 -7.19
C HIS A 395 0.19 -14.67 -6.41
N ASP A 396 1.09 -13.97 -7.01
CA ASP A 396 2.49 -13.88 -6.60
C ASP A 396 2.75 -12.79 -5.53
N LEU A 397 1.84 -11.90 -5.23
CA LEU A 397 2.12 -10.78 -4.33
C LEU A 397 1.51 -11.00 -2.94
N TYR A 398 2.36 -10.95 -1.91
CA TYR A 398 1.98 -11.04 -0.50
C TYR A 398 2.56 -9.89 0.31
N ARG A 399 2.01 -9.64 1.49
CA ARG A 399 2.51 -8.63 2.42
C ARG A 399 2.86 -9.24 3.76
N ILE A 400 3.93 -8.74 4.37
CA ILE A 400 4.31 -9.06 5.73
C ILE A 400 3.30 -8.46 6.70
N VAL A 401 2.74 -9.27 7.59
CA VAL A 401 1.80 -8.85 8.64
C VAL A 401 2.54 -8.62 9.95
N SER A 402 3.25 -9.65 10.43
CA SER A 402 3.91 -9.63 11.73
C SER A 402 4.97 -10.73 11.83
N HIS A 403 5.75 -10.67 12.90
CA HIS A 403 6.67 -11.73 13.31
C HIS A 403 6.26 -12.22 14.69
N GLU A 404 5.68 -13.41 14.76
CA GLU A 404 5.28 -14.01 16.04
C GLU A 404 6.49 -14.60 16.76
N ASN A 405 6.52 -14.48 18.08
CA ASN A 405 7.64 -14.99 18.91
C ASN A 405 7.90 -16.47 18.67
N GLY A 406 9.12 -16.81 18.23
CA GLY A 406 9.56 -18.19 18.02
C GLY A 406 9.03 -18.88 16.77
N THR A 407 8.17 -18.23 16.00
CA THR A 407 7.71 -18.65 14.67
C THR A 407 8.29 -17.75 13.60
N GLY A 408 8.02 -18.04 12.34
CA GLY A 408 8.54 -17.24 11.24
C GLY A 408 7.75 -15.95 11.02
N THR A 409 7.65 -15.57 9.76
CA THR A 409 6.99 -14.35 9.33
C THR A 409 5.58 -14.65 8.87
N LYS A 410 4.59 -14.01 9.49
CA LYS A 410 3.21 -14.06 9.00
C LYS A 410 3.05 -13.18 7.77
N ILE A 411 2.47 -13.75 6.73
CA ILE A 411 2.16 -13.08 5.47
C ILE A 411 0.69 -13.24 5.12
N VAL A 412 0.15 -12.31 4.34
CA VAL A 412 -1.20 -12.36 3.79
C VAL A 412 -1.15 -12.11 2.30
N SER A 413 -1.98 -12.80 1.54
CA SER A 413 -2.09 -12.57 0.10
C SER A 413 -2.54 -11.15 -0.21
N ASN A 414 -2.06 -10.67 -1.32
CA ASN A 414 -2.43 -9.38 -1.88
C ASN A 414 -3.63 -9.48 -2.84
N TYR A 415 -4.03 -10.67 -3.21
CA TYR A 415 -5.20 -11.05 -3.97
C TYR A 415 -6.22 -11.74 -3.06
N TYR A 416 -7.43 -11.83 -3.53
CA TYR A 416 -8.49 -12.58 -2.84
C TYR A 416 -8.84 -13.86 -3.60
N ILE A 417 -9.33 -14.85 -2.86
CA ILE A 417 -9.98 -16.04 -3.41
C ILE A 417 -11.48 -15.82 -3.33
N ASP A 418 -12.19 -16.11 -4.38
CA ASP A 418 -13.65 -16.04 -4.48
C ASP A 418 -14.28 -17.42 -4.59
N GLY A 419 -15.61 -17.50 -4.50
CA GLY A 419 -16.38 -18.72 -4.78
C GLY A 419 -16.40 -19.77 -3.68
N VAL A 420 -15.69 -19.56 -2.56
CA VAL A 420 -15.64 -20.51 -1.44
C VAL A 420 -16.38 -19.94 -0.23
N ALA A 421 -17.38 -20.66 0.29
CA ALA A 421 -18.05 -20.31 1.53
C ALA A 421 -17.10 -20.50 2.71
N PHE A 422 -17.24 -19.67 3.77
CA PHE A 422 -16.48 -19.88 5.00
C PHE A 422 -16.76 -21.27 5.59
N ASP A 423 -18.03 -21.64 5.74
CA ASP A 423 -18.43 -23.00 6.05
C ASP A 423 -19.88 -23.30 5.60
N ALA A 424 -20.05 -24.29 4.74
CA ALA A 424 -21.36 -24.76 4.28
C ALA A 424 -22.22 -25.32 5.41
N ASN A 425 -21.58 -25.78 6.50
CA ASN A 425 -22.25 -26.30 7.71
C ASN A 425 -22.55 -25.21 8.74
N LYS A 426 -22.32 -23.94 8.39
CA LYS A 426 -22.63 -22.76 9.21
C LYS A 426 -21.82 -22.62 10.49
N SER A 427 -20.63 -23.23 10.58
CA SER A 427 -19.68 -22.92 11.64
C SER A 427 -19.17 -21.47 11.49
N ASN A 428 -19.09 -20.76 12.59
CA ASN A 428 -18.47 -19.44 12.67
C ASN A 428 -17.05 -19.49 13.27
N LEU A 429 -16.53 -20.69 13.53
CA LEU A 429 -15.17 -20.91 13.98
C LEU A 429 -14.35 -21.56 12.86
N PHE A 430 -13.27 -20.91 12.47
CA PHE A 430 -12.36 -21.46 11.48
C PHE A 430 -11.69 -22.73 12.01
N SER A 431 -11.62 -23.75 11.16
CA SER A 431 -10.77 -24.94 11.35
C SER A 431 -10.41 -25.50 9.99
N LYS A 432 -9.43 -26.40 9.93
CA LYS A 432 -9.08 -27.12 8.70
C LYS A 432 -10.24 -27.98 8.14
N ASP A 433 -11.29 -28.23 8.92
CA ASP A 433 -12.45 -29.05 8.56
C ASP A 433 -13.65 -28.22 8.10
N THR A 434 -13.60 -26.87 8.24
CA THR A 434 -14.59 -25.97 7.61
C THR A 434 -14.42 -25.98 6.09
N THR A 435 -15.43 -25.57 5.34
CA THR A 435 -15.36 -25.55 3.86
C THR A 435 -14.15 -24.77 3.38
N LEU A 436 -13.97 -23.54 3.86
CA LEU A 436 -12.81 -22.71 3.50
C LEU A 436 -11.50 -23.32 4.04
N GLY A 437 -11.48 -23.76 5.29
CA GLY A 437 -10.28 -24.37 5.87
C GLY A 437 -9.81 -25.61 5.12
N SER A 438 -10.74 -26.44 4.68
CA SER A 438 -10.48 -27.63 3.86
C SER A 438 -9.89 -27.25 2.49
N PHE A 439 -10.43 -26.23 1.86
CA PHE A 439 -9.89 -25.69 0.62
C PHE A 439 -8.47 -25.12 0.85
N LEU A 440 -8.29 -24.23 1.81
CA LEU A 440 -7.00 -23.57 2.08
C LEU A 440 -5.89 -24.55 2.49
N ASN A 441 -6.22 -25.65 3.17
CA ASN A 441 -5.24 -26.65 3.60
C ASN A 441 -5.24 -27.91 2.70
N GLY A 442 -5.98 -27.91 1.64
CA GLY A 442 -6.07 -28.95 0.62
C GLY A 442 -5.68 -28.44 -0.76
N GLU A 443 -6.66 -28.12 -1.58
CA GLU A 443 -6.50 -27.71 -3.00
C GLU A 443 -5.57 -26.50 -3.15
N PHE A 444 -5.72 -25.47 -2.33
CA PHE A 444 -4.86 -24.29 -2.33
C PHE A 444 -3.35 -24.62 -2.22
N LEU A 445 -3.01 -25.63 -1.43
CA LEU A 445 -1.62 -26.07 -1.24
C LEU A 445 -1.14 -27.09 -2.30
N THR A 446 -2.04 -27.80 -2.96
CA THR A 446 -1.66 -28.99 -3.76
C THR A 446 -1.96 -28.91 -5.25
N SER A 447 -2.81 -27.97 -5.68
CA SER A 447 -3.16 -27.81 -7.10
C SER A 447 -2.01 -27.32 -7.97
N GLY A 448 -1.07 -26.58 -7.39
CA GLY A 448 -0.04 -25.84 -8.12
C GLY A 448 -0.57 -24.57 -8.80
N GLU A 449 -1.81 -24.23 -8.58
CA GLU A 449 -2.46 -23.01 -9.08
C GLU A 449 -2.02 -21.77 -8.29
N TYR A 450 -2.04 -21.85 -6.96
CA TYR A 450 -1.75 -20.73 -6.07
C TYR A 450 -0.30 -20.70 -5.60
N LEU A 451 0.27 -21.86 -5.31
CA LEU A 451 1.61 -22.01 -4.74
C LEU A 451 2.39 -23.12 -5.43
N THR A 452 3.67 -22.93 -5.61
CA THR A 452 4.58 -24.00 -6.04
C THR A 452 4.91 -24.93 -4.86
N ALA A 453 5.36 -26.15 -5.16
CA ALA A 453 5.79 -27.10 -4.12
C ALA A 453 6.92 -26.56 -3.24
N GLU A 454 7.82 -25.74 -3.79
CA GLU A 454 8.89 -25.07 -3.06
C GLU A 454 8.33 -24.05 -2.05
N GLN A 455 7.38 -23.24 -2.48
CA GLN A 455 6.71 -22.25 -1.62
C GLN A 455 5.91 -22.94 -0.51
N VAL A 456 5.18 -24.00 -0.82
CA VAL A 456 4.46 -24.81 0.19
C VAL A 456 5.43 -25.34 1.26
N ASN A 457 6.66 -25.70 0.89
CA ASN A 457 7.69 -26.14 1.83
C ASN A 457 8.24 -25.00 2.72
N MET A 458 8.11 -23.75 2.31
CA MET A 458 8.48 -22.59 3.14
C MET A 458 7.47 -22.30 4.25
N ILE A 459 6.24 -22.81 4.17
CA ILE A 459 5.18 -22.55 5.14
C ILE A 459 5.38 -23.45 6.38
N GLU A 460 5.17 -22.88 7.56
CA GLU A 460 5.12 -23.64 8.82
C GLU A 460 4.03 -24.70 8.78
N ASP A 461 4.37 -25.93 9.20
CA ASP A 461 3.45 -27.06 9.11
C ASP A 461 2.29 -26.99 10.13
N ASN A 462 2.52 -26.38 11.28
CA ASN A 462 1.61 -26.37 12.41
C ASN A 462 1.48 -24.96 13.02
N THR A 463 0.91 -24.04 12.28
CA THR A 463 0.59 -22.71 12.81
C THR A 463 -0.61 -22.80 13.75
N THR A 464 -0.47 -22.24 14.95
CA THR A 464 -1.60 -22.02 15.85
C THR A 464 -2.34 -20.75 15.46
N TRP A 465 -3.61 -20.90 15.11
CA TRP A 465 -4.50 -19.80 14.79
C TRP A 465 -5.38 -19.49 16.00
N TYR A 466 -5.35 -18.26 16.44
CA TYR A 466 -6.18 -17.76 17.54
C TYR A 466 -7.51 -17.29 16.98
N LEU A 467 -8.60 -17.78 17.53
CA LEU A 467 -9.96 -17.52 17.05
C LEU A 467 -10.69 -16.64 18.05
N GLY A 468 -11.16 -15.49 17.61
CA GLY A 468 -11.87 -14.54 18.45
C GLY A 468 -13.34 -14.45 18.08
N ALA A 469 -14.21 -14.35 19.08
CA ALA A 469 -15.60 -13.98 18.88
C ALA A 469 -15.71 -12.46 18.89
N VAL A 470 -15.97 -11.86 17.72
CA VAL A 470 -16.22 -10.45 17.59
C VAL A 470 -17.74 -10.23 17.64
N THR A 471 -18.22 -9.43 18.57
CA THR A 471 -19.61 -9.01 18.68
C THR A 471 -19.81 -7.63 18.08
N GLU A 472 -21.04 -7.26 17.76
CA GLU A 472 -21.38 -5.91 17.29
C GLU A 472 -20.88 -4.79 18.21
N THR A 473 -20.76 -5.07 19.50
CA THR A 473 -20.30 -4.10 20.49
C THR A 473 -18.78 -4.01 20.59
N ASN A 474 -18.06 -5.14 20.53
CA ASN A 474 -16.62 -5.15 20.82
C ASN A 474 -15.72 -4.97 19.60
N TYR A 475 -16.19 -5.22 18.37
CA TYR A 475 -15.34 -5.12 17.18
C TYR A 475 -14.85 -3.68 16.93
N LYS A 476 -15.67 -2.68 17.22
CA LYS A 476 -15.31 -1.26 17.08
C LYS A 476 -14.18 -0.84 18.00
N LEU A 477 -14.04 -1.53 19.11
CA LEU A 477 -13.02 -1.30 20.13
C LEU A 477 -11.96 -2.38 20.12
N ALA A 478 -11.92 -3.23 19.10
CA ALA A 478 -10.93 -4.28 18.98
C ALA A 478 -9.53 -3.68 19.09
N LYS A 479 -8.81 -4.10 20.11
CA LYS A 479 -7.47 -3.59 20.39
C LYS A 479 -6.47 -4.27 19.47
N TYR A 480 -5.40 -3.54 19.14
CA TYR A 480 -4.27 -4.06 18.38
C TYR A 480 -3.63 -5.29 19.08
N GLN A 481 -3.69 -5.33 20.40
CA GLN A 481 -3.19 -6.45 21.22
C GLN A 481 -3.91 -7.78 20.96
N ASP A 482 -5.01 -7.79 20.20
CA ASP A 482 -5.69 -9.02 19.80
C ASP A 482 -4.97 -9.74 18.64
N THR A 483 -3.70 -9.50 18.43
CA THR A 483 -2.92 -10.17 17.39
C THR A 483 -2.45 -11.56 17.81
N THR A 484 -2.16 -11.78 19.08
CA THR A 484 -1.47 -12.99 19.59
C THR A 484 -2.12 -13.68 20.78
N GLY A 485 -3.41 -13.48 21.02
CA GLY A 485 -4.11 -14.19 22.10
C GLY A 485 -4.62 -13.30 23.22
N SER A 486 -5.13 -12.15 22.86
CA SER A 486 -5.76 -11.21 23.77
C SER A 486 -7.11 -11.73 24.32
N SER A 487 -7.79 -10.88 25.07
CA SER A 487 -9.11 -11.14 25.64
C SER A 487 -10.21 -11.48 24.62
N LEU A 488 -10.02 -11.20 23.34
CA LEU A 488 -10.96 -11.57 22.29
C LEU A 488 -10.74 -12.99 21.74
N THR A 489 -9.64 -13.65 22.09
CA THR A 489 -9.40 -15.03 21.70
C THR A 489 -10.22 -15.98 22.57
N THR A 490 -11.11 -16.74 21.94
CA THR A 490 -12.00 -17.69 22.62
C THR A 490 -11.63 -19.15 22.36
N ALA A 491 -10.88 -19.43 21.32
CA ALA A 491 -10.44 -20.77 20.93
C ALA A 491 -9.17 -20.70 20.10
N THR A 492 -8.57 -21.86 19.84
CA THR A 492 -7.43 -22.01 18.92
C THR A 492 -7.67 -23.18 17.98
N THR A 493 -7.04 -23.16 16.82
CA THR A 493 -6.96 -24.27 15.90
C THR A 493 -5.56 -24.35 15.30
N THR A 494 -5.19 -25.51 14.76
CA THR A 494 -3.91 -25.72 14.09
C THR A 494 -4.15 -25.99 12.61
N ALA A 495 -3.54 -25.19 11.75
CA ALA A 495 -3.62 -25.32 10.30
C ALA A 495 -2.38 -24.70 9.64
N LYS A 496 -2.06 -25.08 8.41
CA LYS A 496 -0.95 -24.52 7.64
C LYS A 496 -1.30 -23.12 7.12
N VAL A 497 -2.51 -22.97 6.59
CA VAL A 497 -3.07 -21.72 6.05
C VAL A 497 -4.35 -21.38 6.79
N GLY A 498 -4.51 -20.11 7.10
CA GLY A 498 -5.69 -19.56 7.76
C GLY A 498 -6.05 -18.17 7.24
N LEU A 499 -6.70 -17.39 8.08
CA LEU A 499 -7.11 -16.01 7.81
C LEU A 499 -6.60 -15.08 8.91
N LEU A 500 -6.41 -13.81 8.58
CA LEU A 500 -6.13 -12.80 9.60
C LEU A 500 -7.28 -12.66 10.58
N ARG A 501 -6.94 -12.45 11.84
CA ARG A 501 -7.90 -12.04 12.84
C ARG A 501 -8.24 -10.56 12.67
N PHE A 502 -9.33 -10.17 13.28
CA PHE A 502 -9.79 -8.79 13.28
C PHE A 502 -8.73 -7.83 13.86
N GLY A 503 -8.11 -8.18 14.98
CA GLY A 503 -7.06 -7.36 15.59
C GLY A 503 -5.82 -7.20 14.70
N GLU A 504 -5.43 -8.26 13.98
CA GLU A 504 -4.31 -8.20 13.01
C GLU A 504 -4.64 -7.27 11.85
N LEU A 505 -5.86 -7.36 11.29
CA LEU A 505 -6.31 -6.46 10.23
C LEU A 505 -6.36 -5.00 10.71
N MET A 506 -6.82 -4.77 11.94
CA MET A 506 -6.94 -3.43 12.52
C MET A 506 -5.60 -2.82 12.93
N SER A 507 -4.55 -3.60 13.05
CA SER A 507 -3.26 -3.15 13.59
C SER A 507 -2.13 -3.18 12.58
N ALA A 508 -2.25 -3.98 11.53
CA ALA A 508 -1.23 -4.08 10.50
C ALA A 508 -1.42 -3.00 9.42
N PRO A 509 -0.34 -2.44 8.86
CA PRO A 509 -0.41 -1.50 7.74
C PRO A 509 -0.72 -2.25 6.43
N LEU A 510 -1.87 -2.89 6.37
CA LEU A 510 -2.32 -3.74 5.27
C LEU A 510 -3.25 -3.02 4.30
N TYR A 511 -3.45 -1.71 4.50
CA TYR A 511 -4.32 -0.95 3.64
C TYR A 511 -3.85 -1.00 2.19
N ARG A 512 -4.80 -1.27 1.33
CA ARG A 512 -4.68 -1.14 -0.12
C ARG A 512 -5.95 -0.50 -0.63
N ASN A 513 -5.82 0.25 -1.71
CA ASN A 513 -6.95 0.77 -2.45
C ASN A 513 -8.13 -0.20 -2.41
N SER A 514 -9.24 0.26 -1.89
CA SER A 514 -10.58 -0.34 -1.88
C SER A 514 -10.71 -1.86 -1.61
N THR A 515 -9.66 -2.66 -1.81
CA THR A 515 -9.73 -4.13 -1.77
C THR A 515 -9.48 -4.75 -0.40
N LEU A 516 -8.85 -4.04 0.52
CA LEU A 516 -8.62 -4.50 1.90
C LEU A 516 -9.21 -3.56 2.95
N THR A 517 -9.97 -2.56 2.54
CA THR A 517 -10.70 -1.75 3.53
C THR A 517 -11.84 -2.57 4.12
N PRO A 518 -12.10 -2.42 5.39
CA PRO A 518 -13.30 -2.97 6.02
C PRO A 518 -14.62 -2.45 5.42
N ARG A 519 -14.55 -1.42 4.59
CA ARG A 519 -15.68 -0.90 3.81
C ARG A 519 -15.92 -1.65 2.51
N ASP A 520 -14.94 -2.41 2.03
CA ASP A 520 -15.13 -3.19 0.84
C ASP A 520 -16.11 -4.33 1.12
N ASP A 521 -17.17 -4.40 0.34
CA ASP A 521 -18.14 -5.50 0.35
C ASP A 521 -17.48 -6.88 0.24
N ARG A 522 -16.26 -6.92 -0.23
CA ARG A 522 -15.43 -8.09 -0.44
C ARG A 522 -14.83 -8.70 0.84
N ASN A 523 -14.81 -7.95 1.95
CA ASN A 523 -14.25 -8.40 3.23
C ASN A 523 -15.31 -8.36 4.34
N LYS A 524 -16.50 -8.72 4.01
CA LYS A 524 -17.68 -8.53 4.87
C LYS A 524 -17.66 -9.31 6.19
N MET A 525 -16.92 -10.41 6.31
CA MET A 525 -16.66 -11.07 7.60
C MET A 525 -15.91 -10.17 8.59
N VAL A 526 -15.26 -9.11 8.09
CA VAL A 526 -14.43 -8.17 8.85
C VAL A 526 -14.82 -6.73 8.52
N ASN A 527 -16.09 -6.45 8.27
CA ASN A 527 -16.52 -5.08 8.01
C ASN A 527 -16.46 -4.23 9.28
N ALA A 528 -15.28 -3.72 9.57
CA ALA A 528 -15.03 -2.84 10.70
C ALA A 528 -15.60 -1.42 10.49
N GLY A 529 -15.91 -1.05 9.25
CA GLY A 529 -16.36 0.32 8.94
C GLY A 529 -17.82 0.58 9.27
N THR A 530 -18.73 -0.42 9.13
CA THR A 530 -20.16 -0.25 9.30
C THR A 530 -20.73 -0.95 10.52
N GLY A 531 -20.05 -1.92 11.07
CA GLY A 531 -20.45 -2.60 12.30
C GLY A 531 -21.70 -3.46 12.22
N ASN A 532 -22.36 -3.53 11.10
CA ASN A 532 -23.71 -4.09 11.03
C ASN A 532 -23.82 -5.34 10.16
N GLU A 533 -22.75 -5.82 9.55
CA GLU A 533 -22.86 -6.95 8.64
C GLU A 533 -21.90 -8.08 9.01
N VAL A 534 -22.39 -8.99 9.80
CA VAL A 534 -21.81 -10.33 9.95
C VAL A 534 -22.39 -11.21 8.83
N PHE A 535 -21.53 -11.72 7.94
CA PHE A 535 -22.00 -12.63 6.91
C PHE A 535 -22.31 -14.00 7.48
N LEU A 536 -23.36 -14.59 6.93
CA LEU A 536 -23.64 -15.99 7.20
C LEU A 536 -22.50 -16.83 6.62
N ALA A 537 -21.99 -17.75 7.41
CA ALA A 537 -20.82 -18.57 7.07
C ALA A 537 -21.01 -19.41 5.78
N GLU A 538 -22.25 -19.72 5.41
CA GLU A 538 -22.60 -20.45 4.19
C GLU A 538 -22.55 -19.61 2.90
N LYS A 539 -22.33 -18.30 2.98
CA LYS A 539 -22.22 -17.46 1.79
C LYS A 539 -20.80 -17.44 1.24
N ASN A 540 -20.71 -17.43 -0.08
CA ASN A 540 -19.43 -17.18 -0.75
C ASN A 540 -19.04 -15.72 -0.55
N VAL A 541 -17.86 -15.50 -0.01
CA VAL A 541 -17.25 -14.19 0.19
C VAL A 541 -15.79 -14.25 -0.20
N LYS A 542 -15.20 -13.10 -0.50
CA LYS A 542 -13.78 -13.02 -0.85
C LYS A 542 -12.92 -13.24 0.40
N HIS A 543 -11.89 -14.04 0.27
CA HIS A 543 -10.97 -14.42 1.34
C HIS A 543 -9.53 -14.10 0.98
N PHE A 544 -8.75 -13.65 1.95
CA PHE A 544 -7.32 -13.39 1.81
C PHE A 544 -6.54 -14.42 2.63
N PRO A 545 -5.94 -15.42 1.98
CA PRO A 545 -5.15 -16.43 2.65
C PRO A 545 -3.98 -15.82 3.43
N ALA A 546 -3.80 -16.28 4.66
CA ALA A 546 -2.67 -15.91 5.51
C ALA A 546 -1.92 -17.18 5.96
N MET A 547 -0.60 -17.05 6.14
CA MET A 547 0.24 -18.16 6.56
C MET A 547 1.50 -17.67 7.26
N ASN A 548 2.11 -18.50 8.07
CA ASN A 548 3.42 -18.24 8.66
C ASN A 548 4.49 -18.95 7.84
N LEU A 549 5.48 -18.20 7.38
CA LEU A 549 6.67 -18.76 6.76
C LEU A 549 7.66 -19.22 7.84
N LYS A 550 8.43 -20.25 7.56
CA LYS A 550 9.47 -20.79 8.45
C LYS A 550 10.50 -19.72 8.82
N SER A 551 11.02 -19.81 10.03
CA SER A 551 11.97 -18.84 10.60
C SER A 551 13.30 -18.74 9.84
N ASN A 552 13.66 -19.78 9.08
CA ASN A 552 14.87 -19.82 8.25
C ASN A 552 14.66 -19.36 6.80
N VAL A 553 13.51 -18.78 6.45
CA VAL A 553 13.34 -18.16 5.12
C VAL A 553 14.24 -16.95 5.02
N ILE A 554 14.98 -16.85 3.91
CA ILE A 554 15.92 -15.77 3.61
C ILE A 554 15.51 -15.01 2.35
N ILE A 555 15.86 -13.73 2.32
CA ILE A 555 15.68 -12.86 1.17
C ILE A 555 16.81 -13.10 0.18
N THR A 556 16.47 -13.17 -1.11
CA THR A 556 17.43 -13.32 -2.22
C THR A 556 17.58 -12.05 -3.05
N GLY A 557 16.62 -11.12 -2.97
CA GLY A 557 16.64 -9.86 -3.72
C GLY A 557 15.37 -9.05 -3.48
N GLY A 558 15.19 -7.99 -4.25
CA GLY A 558 14.05 -7.08 -4.16
C GLY A 558 14.22 -5.97 -3.13
N LYS A 559 13.27 -5.05 -3.08
CA LYS A 559 13.27 -3.87 -2.19
C LYS A 559 12.09 -3.86 -1.20
N GLY A 560 11.21 -4.87 -1.26
CA GLY A 560 10.02 -4.94 -0.42
C GLY A 560 8.91 -3.95 -0.79
N THR A 561 8.99 -3.32 -1.95
CA THR A 561 7.91 -2.50 -2.52
C THR A 561 6.96 -3.37 -3.35
N ALA A 562 5.79 -2.86 -3.70
CA ALA A 562 4.87 -3.59 -4.57
C ALA A 562 5.46 -3.82 -5.98
N GLN A 563 6.28 -2.88 -6.47
CA GLN A 563 6.93 -2.94 -7.78
C GLN A 563 8.20 -3.81 -7.77
N GLU A 564 8.87 -3.90 -6.63
CA GLU A 564 10.08 -4.71 -6.43
C GLU A 564 9.95 -5.51 -5.11
N PRO A 565 9.04 -6.48 -5.03
CA PRO A 565 8.85 -7.28 -3.83
C PRO A 565 10.10 -8.09 -3.52
N PHE A 566 10.27 -8.45 -2.25
CA PHE A 566 11.37 -9.35 -1.89
C PHE A 566 11.17 -10.71 -2.52
N THR A 567 12.20 -11.20 -3.20
CA THR A 567 12.30 -12.60 -3.57
C THR A 567 12.90 -13.39 -2.40
N ILE A 568 12.39 -14.59 -2.17
CA ILE A 568 12.72 -15.38 -0.98
C ILE A 568 13.02 -16.84 -1.34
N LYS A 569 13.77 -17.50 -0.46
CA LYS A 569 13.96 -18.96 -0.51
C LYS A 569 14.11 -19.53 0.90
N LEU A 570 14.00 -20.84 1.02
CA LEU A 570 14.33 -21.53 2.26
C LEU A 570 15.85 -21.47 2.50
N GLY A 571 16.26 -21.02 3.67
CA GLY A 571 17.64 -21.09 4.13
C GLY A 571 18.03 -22.52 4.51
N SER A 572 19.30 -22.81 4.45
CA SER A 572 19.86 -24.12 4.83
C SER A 572 19.80 -24.37 6.34
#